data_5a5b2eb468dd01d0ff311df6e58697de
#
_entry.id   5a5b2eb468dd01d0ff311df6e58697de
#
_cell.length_a   1.000
_cell.length_b   1.000
_cell.length_c   1.000
_cell.angle_alpha   90.00
_cell.angle_beta   90.00
_cell.angle_gamma   90.00
#
_symmetry.space_group_name_H-M   'P 1'
#
loop_
_entity.id
_entity.type
_entity.pdbx_description
1 polymer ?
#
loop_
_entity_poly.entity_id
_entity_poly.type
_entity_poly.pdbx_seq_one_letter_code
_entity_poly.pdbx_strand_id
1 'polypeptide(L)'
;RGQMEAITINKPGGQSSPAFGEIQKNIMGGIVHEIFTNSIRDIVNYTKEKDILKAPKNNALYDLEAEMENSGIETKTAVTETGKKPKFVGHRYKEGYHVLLSITPNGNRVFAGYGIIPADCWKKGMPVGTLNIDKLIDVSTFNVLIGSLEKENGKVVVNHDSVLA
;
A
#
# COMPACT_ATOMS: atom_id res chain seq x y z
N ARG A 1 2.03 9.21 -8.13
CA ARG A 1 2.35 8.76 -9.49
C ARG A 1 3.40 9.64 -10.17
N GLY A 2 3.27 10.96 -10.15
CA GLY A 2 4.23 11.88 -10.76
C GLY A 2 5.69 11.65 -10.34
N GLN A 3 5.95 11.30 -9.09
CA GLN A 3 7.29 10.95 -8.61
C GLN A 3 7.85 9.68 -9.26
N MET A 4 7.00 8.69 -9.51
CA MET A 4 7.41 7.43 -10.15
C MET A 4 7.63 7.59 -11.65
N GLU A 5 6.87 8.45 -12.31
CA GLU A 5 7.05 8.75 -13.74
C GLU A 5 8.33 9.53 -14.03
N ALA A 6 8.85 10.28 -13.05
CA ALA A 6 10.13 10.97 -13.17
C ALA A 6 11.35 10.03 -13.17
N ILE A 7 11.19 8.79 -12.67
CA ILE A 7 12.25 7.80 -12.66
C ILE A 7 12.31 7.10 -14.02
N THR A 8 13.41 7.23 -14.72
CA THR A 8 13.66 6.58 -16.00
C THR A 8 14.98 5.82 -15.99
N ILE A 9 15.07 4.79 -16.80
CA ILE A 9 16.30 4.03 -17.02
C ILE A 9 16.78 4.29 -18.45
N ASN A 10 18.02 4.74 -18.59
CA ASN A 10 18.67 4.85 -19.88
C ASN A 10 19.15 3.47 -20.34
N LYS A 11 18.65 3.00 -21.46
CA LYS A 11 19.06 1.74 -22.09
C LYS A 11 20.18 1.96 -23.08
N PRO A 12 21.02 0.94 -23.34
CA PRO A 12 21.96 0.98 -24.46
C PRO A 12 21.21 1.26 -25.77
N GLY A 13 21.69 2.22 -26.56
CA GLY A 13 21.03 2.68 -27.79
C GLY A 13 20.21 3.97 -27.64
N GLY A 14 20.27 4.66 -26.48
CA GLY A 14 19.65 5.97 -26.28
C GLY A 14 18.15 5.94 -26.04
N GLN A 15 17.54 4.76 -25.90
CA GLN A 15 16.14 4.64 -25.50
C GLN A 15 16.03 4.75 -23.99
N SER A 16 15.06 5.54 -23.51
CA SER A 16 14.68 5.58 -22.11
C SER A 16 13.32 4.91 -21.91
N SER A 17 13.15 4.27 -20.79
CA SER A 17 11.85 3.71 -20.38
C SER A 17 11.56 4.06 -18.93
N PRO A 18 10.27 4.15 -18.55
CA PRO A 18 9.92 4.28 -17.15
C PRO A 18 10.54 3.14 -16.34
N ALA A 19 11.19 3.47 -15.23
CA ALA A 19 11.85 2.49 -14.35
C ALA A 19 10.90 1.40 -13.86
N PHE A 20 9.62 1.70 -13.82
CA PHE A 20 8.56 0.80 -13.36
C PHE A 20 8.55 -0.57 -14.04
N GLY A 21 8.78 -0.63 -15.34
CA GLY A 21 8.78 -1.89 -16.11
C GLY A 21 10.08 -2.68 -16.03
N GLU A 22 11.16 -2.08 -15.53
CA GLU A 22 12.50 -2.66 -15.53
C GLU A 22 12.97 -3.08 -14.13
N ILE A 23 12.33 -2.55 -13.07
CA ILE A 23 12.67 -2.84 -11.68
C ILE A 23 12.04 -4.15 -11.24
N GLN A 24 12.80 -5.00 -10.55
CA GLN A 24 12.25 -6.23 -9.96
C GLN A 24 11.11 -5.90 -8.96
N LYS A 25 10.09 -6.74 -8.91
CA LYS A 25 8.86 -6.50 -8.12
C LYS A 25 9.12 -6.23 -6.64
N ASN A 26 10.11 -6.88 -6.04
CA ASN A 26 10.47 -6.67 -4.64
C ASN A 26 11.08 -5.29 -4.39
N ILE A 27 11.96 -4.84 -5.28
CA ILE A 27 12.57 -3.49 -5.21
C ILE A 27 11.49 -2.44 -5.47
N MET A 28 10.66 -2.65 -6.50
CA MET A 28 9.55 -1.75 -6.80
C MET A 28 8.57 -1.64 -5.63
N GLY A 29 8.28 -2.75 -4.95
CA GLY A 29 7.44 -2.77 -3.75
C GLY A 29 7.99 -1.86 -2.64
N GLY A 30 9.30 -1.89 -2.39
CA GLY A 30 9.96 -1.01 -1.43
C GLY A 30 9.89 0.46 -1.82
N ILE A 31 10.20 0.79 -3.09
CA ILE A 31 10.11 2.17 -3.59
C ILE A 31 8.67 2.72 -3.48
N VAL A 32 7.68 1.94 -3.90
CA VAL A 32 6.26 2.32 -3.79
C VAL A 32 5.87 2.55 -2.34
N HIS A 33 6.32 1.67 -1.43
CA HIS A 33 6.05 1.81 0.00
C HIS A 33 6.59 3.13 0.55
N GLU A 34 7.86 3.44 0.31
CA GLU A 34 8.50 4.67 0.79
C GLU A 34 7.83 5.94 0.24
N ILE A 35 7.58 5.99 -1.07
CA ILE A 35 6.92 7.14 -1.70
C ILE A 35 5.50 7.31 -1.14
N PHE A 36 4.75 6.22 -1.01
CA PHE A 36 3.38 6.24 -0.53
C PHE A 36 3.29 6.69 0.92
N THR A 37 4.11 6.12 1.79
CA THR A 37 4.16 6.45 3.22
C THR A 37 4.52 7.92 3.45
N ASN A 38 5.56 8.40 2.77
CA ASN A 38 5.97 9.80 2.86
C ASN A 38 4.89 10.75 2.31
N SER A 39 4.23 10.39 1.21
CA SER A 39 3.15 11.20 0.63
C SER A 39 1.95 11.34 1.58
N ILE A 40 1.56 10.26 2.29
CA ILE A 40 0.50 10.32 3.30
C ILE A 40 0.89 11.30 4.41
N ARG A 41 2.10 11.18 4.96
CA ARG A 41 2.59 12.10 6.00
C ARG A 41 2.53 13.55 5.54
N ASP A 42 3.09 13.82 4.38
CA ASP A 42 3.23 15.19 3.88
C ASP A 42 1.88 15.84 3.56
N ILE A 43 0.95 15.07 2.96
CA ILE A 43 -0.41 15.55 2.67
C ILE A 43 -1.19 15.81 3.96
N VAL A 44 -1.13 14.90 4.93
CA VAL A 44 -1.86 15.05 6.19
C VAL A 44 -1.32 16.23 6.99
N ASN A 45 0.01 16.36 7.12
CA ASN A 45 0.63 17.46 7.84
C ASN A 45 0.35 18.81 7.15
N TYR A 46 0.44 18.87 5.83
CA TYR A 46 0.07 20.06 5.06
C TYR A 46 -1.41 20.46 5.27
N THR A 47 -2.32 19.48 5.17
CA THR A 47 -3.77 19.73 5.32
C THR A 47 -4.14 20.19 6.73
N LYS A 48 -3.41 19.74 7.74
CA LYS A 48 -3.63 20.10 9.14
C LYS A 48 -2.80 21.30 9.60
N GLU A 49 -1.93 21.83 8.73
CA GLU A 49 -0.99 22.91 9.06
C GLU A 49 -0.15 22.60 10.32
N LYS A 50 0.10 21.32 10.58
CA LYS A 50 0.78 20.83 11.78
C LYS A 50 1.42 19.46 11.51
N ASP A 51 2.60 19.24 12.10
CA ASP A 51 3.32 17.95 12.04
C ASP A 51 2.70 16.89 12.97
N ILE A 52 1.51 16.39 12.61
CA ILE A 52 0.80 15.36 13.38
C ILE A 52 1.24 13.94 13.07
N LEU A 53 1.79 13.69 11.88
CA LEU A 53 2.40 12.42 11.51
C LEU A 53 3.91 12.60 11.38
N LYS A 54 4.66 11.71 11.99
CA LYS A 54 6.12 11.73 12.01
C LYS A 54 6.68 10.43 11.41
N ALA A 55 7.88 10.54 10.85
CA ALA A 55 8.64 9.36 10.47
C ALA A 55 8.92 8.49 11.71
N PRO A 56 8.91 7.16 11.57
CA PRO A 56 9.09 6.26 12.69
C PRO A 56 10.49 6.40 13.28
N LYS A 57 10.57 6.29 14.60
CA LYS A 57 11.83 6.13 15.32
C LYS A 57 12.26 4.66 15.25
N ASN A 58 13.52 4.39 15.63
CA ASN A 58 14.01 3.01 15.80
C ASN A 58 13.06 2.22 16.72
N ASN A 59 12.66 1.01 16.28
CA ASN A 59 11.68 0.14 16.94
C ASN A 59 10.23 0.67 16.98
N ALA A 60 9.88 1.60 16.11
CA ALA A 60 8.52 2.12 16.00
C ALA A 60 7.47 1.01 15.79
N LEU A 61 6.28 1.27 16.32
CA LEU A 61 5.14 0.36 16.17
C LEU A 61 4.46 0.50 14.81
N TYR A 62 4.53 1.67 14.18
CA TYR A 62 3.83 2.03 12.95
C TYR A 62 4.79 2.63 11.92
N ASP A 63 4.44 2.57 10.65
CA ASP A 63 5.19 3.22 9.58
C ASP A 63 5.10 4.77 9.66
N LEU A 64 4.02 5.28 10.23
CA LEU A 64 3.85 6.70 10.60
C LEU A 64 3.34 6.80 12.03
N GLU A 65 4.08 7.48 12.89
CA GLU A 65 3.70 7.71 14.29
C GLU A 65 2.85 8.98 14.42
N ALA A 66 1.76 8.92 15.19
CA ALA A 66 0.95 10.08 15.54
C ALA A 66 1.38 10.69 16.88
N GLU A 67 0.83 11.87 17.20
CA GLU A 67 1.16 12.57 18.47
C GLU A 67 0.78 11.78 19.72
N MET A 68 -0.31 11.01 19.67
CA MET A 68 -0.69 10.14 20.79
C MET A 68 0.28 8.97 20.88
N GLU A 69 0.75 8.72 22.09
CA GLU A 69 1.62 7.59 22.37
C GLU A 69 0.99 6.27 21.91
N ASN A 70 1.78 5.42 21.25
CA ASN A 70 1.35 4.14 20.69
C ASN A 70 0.22 4.22 19.64
N SER A 71 0.06 5.35 18.98
CA SER A 71 -0.87 5.52 17.87
C SER A 71 -0.13 5.86 16.57
N GLY A 72 -0.73 5.49 15.44
CA GLY A 72 -0.11 5.74 14.13
C GLY A 72 -0.88 5.06 13.00
N ILE A 73 -0.27 5.12 11.83
CA ILE A 73 -0.77 4.51 10.61
C ILE A 73 0.23 3.47 10.12
N GLU A 74 -0.24 2.27 9.91
CA GLU A 74 0.52 1.21 9.24
C GLU A 74 0.23 1.25 7.75
N THR A 75 1.23 1.40 6.93
CA THR A 75 1.09 1.38 5.46
C THR A 75 1.50 0.03 4.90
N LYS A 76 0.74 -0.50 3.95
CA LYS A 76 1.09 -1.73 3.25
C LYS A 76 0.93 -1.54 1.76
N THR A 77 1.96 -1.92 1.04
CA THR A 77 1.96 -1.83 -0.42
C THR A 77 2.17 -3.20 -1.06
N ALA A 78 1.61 -3.36 -2.26
CA ALA A 78 1.80 -4.55 -3.07
C ALA A 78 1.93 -4.16 -4.56
N VAL A 79 2.77 -4.87 -5.28
CA VAL A 79 2.80 -4.82 -6.74
C VAL A 79 2.11 -6.07 -7.26
N THR A 80 0.99 -5.88 -7.96
CA THR A 80 0.07 -6.98 -8.28
C THR A 80 -0.32 -6.95 -9.75
N GLU A 81 -0.22 -8.07 -10.43
CA GLU A 81 -0.69 -8.21 -11.81
C GLU A 81 -2.21 -8.07 -11.88
N THR A 82 -2.70 -7.52 -12.99
CA THR A 82 -4.14 -7.38 -13.26
C THR A 82 -4.85 -8.73 -13.07
N GLY A 83 -5.98 -8.72 -12.38
CA GLY A 83 -6.78 -9.92 -12.10
C GLY A 83 -6.21 -10.84 -11.01
N LYS A 84 -5.11 -10.44 -10.35
CA LYS A 84 -4.57 -11.17 -9.18
C LYS A 84 -4.91 -10.45 -7.89
N LYS A 85 -5.05 -11.21 -6.80
CA LYS A 85 -5.20 -10.64 -5.46
C LYS A 85 -3.88 -10.05 -4.99
N PRO A 86 -3.86 -8.84 -4.42
CA PRO A 86 -2.67 -8.27 -3.81
C PRO A 86 -2.25 -9.09 -2.59
N LYS A 87 -0.93 -9.23 -2.42
CA LYS A 87 -0.35 -9.88 -1.26
C LYS A 87 0.29 -8.82 -0.36
N PHE A 88 -0.45 -8.37 0.64
CA PHE A 88 0.08 -7.50 1.67
C PHE A 88 0.77 -8.31 2.75
N VAL A 89 2.00 -7.97 3.05
CA VAL A 89 2.87 -8.71 3.97
C VAL A 89 3.30 -7.80 5.11
N GLY A 90 3.33 -8.32 6.33
CA GLY A 90 3.78 -7.58 7.51
C GLY A 90 4.67 -8.43 8.41
N HIS A 91 5.80 -7.87 8.85
CA HIS A 91 6.66 -8.51 9.85
C HIS A 91 6.03 -8.58 11.23
N ARG A 92 5.17 -7.61 11.53
CA ARG A 92 4.35 -7.58 12.73
C ARG A 92 2.93 -7.29 12.29
N TYR A 93 2.06 -8.30 12.35
CA TYR A 93 0.64 -8.05 12.12
C TYR A 93 0.06 -7.44 13.39
N LYS A 94 -0.49 -6.26 13.23
CA LYS A 94 -1.10 -5.50 14.30
C LYS A 94 -2.55 -5.28 13.96
N GLU A 95 -3.39 -5.34 14.95
CA GLU A 95 -4.67 -4.67 14.90
C GLU A 95 -4.41 -3.16 14.93
N GLY A 96 -5.06 -2.41 14.05
CA GLY A 96 -4.89 -0.96 14.02
C GLY A 96 -5.26 -0.34 12.70
N TYR A 97 -4.98 0.95 12.60
CA TYR A 97 -5.29 1.73 11.42
C TYR A 97 -4.26 1.46 10.31
N HIS A 98 -4.78 1.00 9.20
CA HIS A 98 -3.96 0.67 8.02
C HIS A 98 -4.36 1.50 6.82
N VAL A 99 -3.40 1.77 5.96
CA VAL A 99 -3.63 2.25 4.60
C VAL A 99 -2.98 1.26 3.64
N LEU A 100 -3.80 0.69 2.75
CA LEU A 100 -3.37 -0.31 1.77
C LEU A 100 -3.28 0.31 0.39
N LEU A 101 -2.21 -0.01 -0.33
CA LEU A 101 -2.04 0.36 -1.73
C LEU A 101 -1.55 -0.84 -2.53
N SER A 102 -2.29 -1.24 -3.55
CA SER A 102 -1.80 -2.16 -4.57
C SER A 102 -1.73 -1.46 -5.91
N ILE A 103 -0.63 -1.66 -6.63
CA ILE A 103 -0.39 -1.04 -7.92
C ILE A 103 0.01 -2.12 -8.93
N THR A 104 -0.45 -1.99 -10.17
CA THR A 104 -0.01 -2.87 -11.25
C THR A 104 1.45 -2.60 -11.64
N PRO A 105 2.19 -3.56 -12.23
CA PRO A 105 3.60 -3.39 -12.57
C PRO A 105 3.90 -2.20 -13.49
N ASN A 106 2.96 -1.81 -14.32
CA ASN A 106 3.06 -0.63 -15.20
C ASN A 106 2.59 0.68 -14.53
N GLY A 107 2.12 0.62 -13.29
CA GLY A 107 1.72 1.78 -12.51
C GLY A 107 0.41 2.45 -12.93
N ASN A 108 -0.33 1.90 -13.89
CA ASN A 108 -1.50 2.56 -14.46
C ASN A 108 -2.83 2.18 -13.79
N ARG A 109 -2.84 1.16 -12.94
CA ARG A 109 -4.02 0.74 -12.19
C ARG A 109 -3.70 0.58 -10.71
N VAL A 110 -4.64 0.97 -9.86
CA VAL A 110 -4.49 1.02 -8.41
C VAL A 110 -5.72 0.45 -7.71
N PHE A 111 -5.47 -0.28 -6.64
CA PHE A 111 -6.44 -0.53 -5.58
C PHE A 111 -5.93 0.14 -4.31
N ALA A 112 -6.77 0.92 -3.64
CA ALA A 112 -6.42 1.54 -2.38
C ALA A 112 -7.59 1.50 -1.40
N GLY A 113 -7.27 1.36 -0.12
CA GLY A 113 -8.26 1.38 0.94
C GLY A 113 -7.63 1.70 2.29
N TYR A 114 -8.46 2.00 3.27
CA TYR A 114 -8.02 2.37 4.61
C TYR A 114 -9.01 1.93 5.67
N GLY A 115 -8.55 1.78 6.89
CA GLY A 115 -9.40 1.51 8.04
C GLY A 115 -8.70 0.71 9.12
N ILE A 116 -9.46 0.36 10.15
CA ILE A 116 -8.99 -0.53 11.21
C ILE A 116 -9.11 -1.96 10.71
N ILE A 117 -7.98 -2.67 10.64
CA ILE A 117 -7.94 -4.07 10.23
C ILE A 117 -7.73 -4.93 11.46
N PRO A 118 -8.70 -5.80 11.81
CA PRO A 118 -8.59 -6.71 12.95
C PRO A 118 -7.45 -7.72 12.79
N ALA A 119 -6.87 -8.13 13.91
CA ALA A 119 -5.76 -9.08 13.93
C ALA A 119 -6.09 -10.44 13.30
N ASP A 120 -7.34 -10.88 13.34
CA ASP A 120 -7.79 -12.15 12.75
C ASP A 120 -7.87 -12.12 11.22
N CYS A 121 -7.81 -10.93 10.59
CA CYS A 121 -7.62 -10.78 9.15
C CYS A 121 -6.22 -11.17 8.68
N TRP A 122 -5.27 -11.32 9.60
CA TRP A 122 -3.90 -11.68 9.26
C TRP A 122 -3.66 -13.18 9.45
N LYS A 123 -3.16 -13.83 8.41
CA LYS A 123 -2.63 -15.20 8.51
C LYS A 123 -1.24 -15.13 9.13
N LYS A 124 -1.06 -15.79 10.26
CA LYS A 124 0.25 -15.94 10.89
C LYS A 124 1.19 -16.72 9.97
N GLY A 125 2.39 -16.21 9.77
CA GLY A 125 3.46 -16.84 9.02
C GLY A 125 4.80 -16.56 9.69
N MET A 126 5.78 -17.40 9.44
CA MET A 126 7.15 -17.20 9.90
C MET A 126 8.03 -16.97 8.67
N PRO A 127 8.78 -15.87 8.58
CA PRO A 127 8.93 -14.78 9.55
C PRO A 127 7.88 -13.66 9.42
N VAL A 128 6.95 -13.72 8.47
CA VAL A 128 6.01 -12.65 8.15
C VAL A 128 4.57 -13.15 8.07
N GLY A 129 3.63 -12.31 8.48
CA GLY A 129 2.20 -12.52 8.27
C GLY A 129 1.72 -12.02 6.92
N THR A 130 0.59 -12.51 6.45
CA THR A 130 -0.05 -12.07 5.20
C THR A 130 -1.50 -11.69 5.47
N LEU A 131 -1.93 -10.55 4.94
CA LEU A 131 -3.33 -10.13 5.03
C LEU A 131 -4.22 -11.08 4.23
N ASN A 132 -5.27 -11.56 4.86
CA ASN A 132 -6.31 -12.34 4.22
C ASN A 132 -7.36 -11.42 3.60
N ILE A 133 -7.22 -11.12 2.32
CA ILE A 133 -8.13 -10.26 1.57
C ILE A 133 -9.58 -10.81 1.60
N ASP A 134 -9.77 -12.13 1.67
CA ASP A 134 -11.11 -12.72 1.70
C ASP A 134 -11.89 -12.36 2.98
N LYS A 135 -11.19 -12.08 4.07
CA LYS A 135 -11.81 -11.58 5.30
C LYS A 135 -12.06 -10.07 5.28
N LEU A 136 -11.23 -9.34 4.54
CA LEU A 136 -11.27 -7.87 4.55
C LEU A 136 -12.60 -7.31 4.04
N ILE A 137 -13.26 -8.01 3.12
CA ILE A 137 -14.56 -7.58 2.56
C ILE A 137 -15.67 -7.50 3.62
N ASP A 138 -15.57 -8.28 4.68
CA ASP A 138 -16.56 -8.32 5.76
C ASP A 138 -16.18 -7.39 6.94
N VAL A 139 -15.08 -6.64 6.83
CA VAL A 139 -14.61 -5.69 7.85
C VAL A 139 -15.30 -4.35 7.67
N SER A 140 -16.27 -4.04 8.51
CA SER A 140 -17.08 -2.81 8.44
C SER A 140 -16.28 -1.51 8.63
N THR A 141 -15.11 -1.59 9.27
CA THR A 141 -14.21 -0.46 9.52
C THR A 141 -13.21 -0.23 8.39
N PHE A 142 -13.22 -1.07 7.35
CA PHE A 142 -12.35 -0.91 6.19
C PHE A 142 -13.13 -0.31 5.00
N ASN A 143 -12.57 0.72 4.39
CA ASN A 143 -13.18 1.45 3.28
C ASN A 143 -12.27 1.36 2.05
N VAL A 144 -12.85 1.04 0.90
CA VAL A 144 -12.16 1.11 -0.39
C VAL A 144 -12.25 2.53 -0.93
N LEU A 145 -11.12 3.10 -1.33
CA LEU A 145 -10.99 4.44 -1.93
C LEU A 145 -10.89 4.39 -3.45
N ILE A 146 -10.15 3.44 -3.97
CA ILE A 146 -9.89 3.28 -5.40
C ILE A 146 -9.95 1.80 -5.72
N GLY A 147 -10.63 1.45 -6.81
CA GLY A 147 -10.90 0.06 -7.16
C GLY A 147 -12.12 -0.50 -6.43
N SER A 148 -12.27 -1.80 -6.42
CA SER A 148 -13.33 -2.47 -5.69
C SER A 148 -12.88 -3.77 -5.03
N LEU A 149 -13.63 -4.17 -4.02
CA LEU A 149 -13.52 -5.42 -3.30
C LEU A 149 -14.90 -6.09 -3.34
N GLU A 150 -15.05 -7.14 -4.12
CA GLU A 150 -16.34 -7.74 -4.44
C GLU A 150 -16.35 -9.25 -4.24
N LYS A 151 -17.54 -9.84 -4.03
CA LYS A 151 -17.72 -11.29 -4.04
C LYS A 151 -18.31 -11.72 -5.39
N GLU A 152 -17.53 -12.45 -6.18
CA GLU A 152 -17.95 -13.06 -7.42
C GLU A 152 -17.89 -14.59 -7.32
N ASN A 153 -19.02 -15.25 -7.54
CA ASN A 153 -19.11 -16.73 -7.44
C ASN A 153 -18.52 -17.29 -6.12
N GLY A 154 -18.79 -16.61 -5.00
CA GLY A 154 -18.30 -16.99 -3.67
C GLY A 154 -16.82 -16.71 -3.41
N LYS A 155 -16.10 -16.10 -4.34
CA LYS A 155 -14.69 -15.70 -4.20
C LYS A 155 -14.57 -14.19 -4.13
N VAL A 156 -13.66 -13.70 -3.29
CA VAL A 156 -13.35 -12.28 -3.26
C VAL A 156 -12.45 -11.92 -4.43
N VAL A 157 -12.85 -10.89 -5.17
CA VAL A 157 -12.11 -10.30 -6.28
C VAL A 157 -11.68 -8.89 -5.90
N VAL A 158 -10.46 -8.52 -6.25
CA VAL A 158 -9.92 -7.17 -6.09
C VAL A 158 -9.75 -6.56 -7.47
N ASN A 159 -10.49 -5.52 -7.75
CA ASN A 159 -10.37 -4.77 -9.00
C ASN A 159 -9.52 -3.52 -8.79
N HIS A 160 -8.58 -3.31 -9.71
CA HIS A 160 -7.73 -2.12 -9.76
C HIS A 160 -8.29 -1.16 -10.78
N ASP A 161 -8.58 0.08 -10.38
CA ASP A 161 -9.05 1.12 -11.28
C ASP A 161 -7.91 1.85 -11.97
N SER A 162 -8.19 2.37 -13.17
CA SER A 162 -7.25 3.24 -13.88
C SER A 162 -7.07 4.55 -13.11
N VAL A 163 -5.83 4.95 -12.91
CA VAL A 163 -5.48 6.28 -12.38
C VAL A 163 -5.19 7.30 -13.48
N LEU A 164 -5.33 6.88 -14.74
CA LEU A 164 -5.35 7.76 -15.90
C LEU A 164 -6.80 8.15 -16.18
N ALA A 165 -7.12 9.37 -15.86
CA ALA A 165 -8.23 10.08 -16.48
C ALA A 165 -7.74 10.73 -17.75
#